data_0ef4f5febadf1482732940c7676d6d06
#
_entry.id   0ef4f5febadf1482732940c7676d6d06
#
_cell.length_a   1.000
_cell.length_b   1.000
_cell.length_c   1.000
_cell.angle_alpha   90.00
_cell.angle_beta   90.00
_cell.angle_gamma   90.00
#
_symmetry.space_group_name_H-M   'P 1'
#
loop_
_entity.id
_entity.type
_entity.pdbx_description
1 polymer ?
#
loop_
_entity_poly.entity_id
_entity_poly.type
_entity_poly.pdbx_seq_one_letter_code
_entity_poly.pdbx_strand_id
1 'polypeptide(L)'
;MDTRTAERPDTAPAPAAPPAGVVAVVAHRKKTFGGGLDELRSRLVGAGVGRLLWYEVPKSRKAPKRVRAALDSGAELVLVWGGDGMVQRCADALAGSGVPMGILPAGTANLFAVNLGIPVDLPEAVRIALHGRRRELDLGRINGEHFAVMAGAGFDGDLIRDADRQLKGRFGRIAYVWTGLRHVRGECVRTRIRVDGADWFDDEASCVLFGNVGTITGGIPAFDDARPDDGALEVGVSTASGAVDWARTLGRMAAGRSEESPFVRITRGRKISVRFDAPKTYELDGGARGKAKRLKVKVVPGALTVCCPDPAD
;
A
#
# COMPACT_ATOMS: atom_id res chain seq x y z
N MET A 1 22.32 47.75 27.06
CA MET A 1 22.27 46.40 27.68
C MET A 1 21.69 45.49 26.61
N ASP A 2 22.59 44.88 25.86
CA ASP A 2 22.29 44.17 24.61
C ASP A 2 22.35 42.66 24.91
N THR A 3 21.18 42.04 25.00
CA THR A 3 21.09 40.58 25.24
C THR A 3 20.96 39.88 23.89
N ARG A 4 22.11 39.53 23.30
CA ARG A 4 22.17 38.61 22.17
C ARG A 4 21.77 37.20 22.65
N THR A 5 20.59 36.77 22.17
CA THR A 5 20.15 35.37 22.24
C THR A 5 21.03 34.57 21.31
N ALA A 6 21.85 33.67 21.85
CA ALA A 6 22.66 32.75 21.07
C ALA A 6 21.72 31.68 20.46
N GLU A 7 21.51 31.68 19.15
CA GLU A 7 20.93 30.58 18.40
C GLU A 7 21.82 29.32 18.56
N ARG A 8 21.25 28.25 19.08
CA ARG A 8 21.88 26.93 19.04
C ARG A 8 21.95 26.47 17.59
N PRO A 9 23.10 25.99 17.10
CA PRO A 9 23.16 25.39 15.78
C PRO A 9 22.30 24.11 15.77
N ASP A 10 21.38 24.07 14.83
CA ASP A 10 20.55 22.90 14.48
C ASP A 10 21.50 21.82 13.90
N THR A 11 22.03 20.98 14.78
CA THR A 11 22.80 19.82 14.35
C THR A 11 21.82 18.76 13.85
N ALA A 12 21.71 18.63 12.52
CA ALA A 12 21.06 17.50 11.90
C ALA A 12 21.55 16.18 12.57
N PRO A 13 20.65 15.27 12.95
CA PRO A 13 21.04 14.01 13.56
C PRO A 13 21.96 13.25 12.60
N ALA A 14 23.10 12.78 13.13
CA ALA A 14 24.04 11.98 12.37
C ALA A 14 23.30 10.76 11.77
N PRO A 15 23.62 10.31 10.53
CA PRO A 15 23.01 9.15 9.93
C PRO A 15 23.15 7.96 10.86
N ALA A 16 22.04 7.28 11.15
CA ALA A 16 22.04 6.10 12.00
C ALA A 16 23.05 5.08 11.45
N ALA A 17 23.91 4.53 12.32
CA ALA A 17 24.86 3.51 11.94
C ALA A 17 24.11 2.35 11.23
N PRO A 18 24.73 1.72 10.20
CA PRO A 18 24.11 0.59 9.50
C PRO A 18 23.75 -0.49 10.53
N PRO A 19 22.65 -1.22 10.33
CA PRO A 19 22.28 -2.27 11.27
C PRO A 19 23.41 -3.28 11.36
N ALA A 20 24.11 -3.30 12.51
CA ALA A 20 25.18 -4.26 12.80
C ALA A 20 24.66 -5.71 12.93
N GLY A 21 23.35 -5.90 12.78
CA GLY A 21 22.63 -7.11 13.05
C GLY A 21 22.32 -7.96 11.81
N VAL A 22 21.30 -8.79 11.96
CA VAL A 22 20.88 -9.74 10.91
C VAL A 22 19.88 -9.07 9.96
N VAL A 23 20.26 -8.91 8.70
CA VAL A 23 19.41 -8.39 7.63
C VAL A 23 18.92 -9.53 6.75
N ALA A 24 17.62 -9.62 6.52
CA ALA A 24 17.06 -10.59 5.60
C ALA A 24 16.59 -9.92 4.31
N VAL A 25 16.89 -10.51 3.17
CA VAL A 25 16.34 -10.15 1.86
C VAL A 25 15.30 -11.19 1.46
N VAL A 26 14.08 -10.75 1.16
CA VAL A 26 13.01 -11.58 0.60
C VAL A 26 12.69 -11.05 -0.80
N ALA A 27 13.21 -11.71 -1.83
CA ALA A 27 13.20 -11.22 -3.20
C ALA A 27 12.28 -12.02 -4.12
N HIS A 28 11.54 -11.32 -4.99
CA HIS A 28 10.81 -11.94 -6.08
C HIS A 28 11.74 -12.17 -7.27
N ARG A 29 12.19 -13.42 -7.50
CA ARG A 29 13.21 -13.81 -8.48
C ARG A 29 12.97 -13.32 -9.92
N LYS A 30 11.72 -13.10 -10.33
CA LYS A 30 11.35 -12.67 -11.69
C LYS A 30 11.25 -11.16 -11.85
N LYS A 31 11.52 -10.39 -10.81
CA LYS A 31 11.48 -8.93 -10.86
C LYS A 31 12.88 -8.39 -10.97
N THR A 32 13.05 -7.41 -11.87
CA THR A 32 14.31 -6.70 -12.09
C THR A 32 14.14 -5.23 -11.72
N PHE A 33 15.19 -4.67 -11.14
CA PHE A 33 15.27 -3.29 -10.69
C PHE A 33 16.74 -2.89 -10.62
N GLY A 34 17.15 -1.77 -11.23
CA GLY A 34 18.57 -1.43 -11.36
C GLY A 34 19.37 -2.56 -12.02
N GLY A 35 20.56 -2.84 -11.54
CA GLY A 35 21.40 -3.96 -11.95
C GLY A 35 20.99 -5.32 -11.35
N GLY A 36 19.79 -5.44 -10.79
CA GLY A 36 19.25 -6.70 -10.34
C GLY A 36 19.70 -7.13 -8.94
N LEU A 37 19.49 -8.41 -8.63
CA LEU A 37 19.78 -8.98 -7.31
C LEU A 37 21.27 -9.04 -7.00
N ASP A 38 22.14 -9.15 -8.02
CA ASP A 38 23.59 -9.18 -7.84
C ASP A 38 24.09 -7.80 -7.40
N GLU A 39 23.59 -6.72 -8.02
CA GLU A 39 23.89 -5.36 -7.59
C GLU A 39 23.38 -5.12 -6.17
N LEU A 40 22.15 -5.53 -5.84
CA LEU A 40 21.63 -5.42 -4.48
C LEU A 40 22.56 -6.11 -3.47
N ARG A 41 22.98 -7.34 -3.77
CA ARG A 41 23.88 -8.08 -2.89
C ARG A 41 25.21 -7.35 -2.69
N SER A 42 25.82 -6.88 -3.77
CA SER A 42 27.07 -6.11 -3.73
C SER A 42 26.94 -4.85 -2.88
N ARG A 43 25.84 -4.12 -3.02
CA ARG A 43 25.56 -2.91 -2.23
C ARG A 43 25.39 -3.20 -0.74
N LEU A 44 24.68 -4.26 -0.38
CA LEU A 44 24.50 -4.63 1.03
C LEU A 44 25.80 -5.08 1.68
N VAL A 45 26.62 -5.83 0.96
CA VAL A 45 27.97 -6.20 1.44
C VAL A 45 28.85 -4.96 1.58
N GLY A 46 28.85 -4.06 0.59
CA GLY A 46 29.62 -2.81 0.62
C GLY A 46 29.15 -1.85 1.71
N ALA A 47 27.88 -1.92 2.12
CA ALA A 47 27.35 -1.14 3.23
C ALA A 47 27.66 -1.74 4.62
N GLY A 48 28.43 -2.83 4.68
CA GLY A 48 28.86 -3.43 5.95
C GLY A 48 27.78 -4.20 6.69
N VAL A 49 26.75 -4.72 5.98
CA VAL A 49 25.73 -5.59 6.58
C VAL A 49 26.40 -6.85 7.14
N GLY A 50 26.31 -7.07 8.46
CA GLY A 50 27.03 -8.12 9.16
C GLY A 50 26.61 -9.52 8.75
N ARG A 51 25.35 -9.90 8.99
CA ARG A 51 24.79 -11.19 8.61
C ARG A 51 23.63 -11.01 7.65
N LEU A 52 23.78 -11.55 6.42
CA LEU A 52 22.77 -11.46 5.36
C LEU A 52 22.06 -12.80 5.18
N LEU A 53 20.74 -12.84 5.44
CA LEU A 53 19.87 -13.95 5.11
C LEU A 53 19.24 -13.68 3.74
N TRP A 54 19.34 -14.62 2.79
CA TRP A 54 18.91 -14.39 1.42
C TRP A 54 17.85 -15.40 0.99
N TYR A 55 16.64 -14.92 0.67
CA TYR A 55 15.51 -15.73 0.26
C TYR A 55 14.95 -15.26 -1.07
N GLU A 56 14.96 -16.10 -2.07
CA GLU A 56 14.30 -15.84 -3.33
C GLU A 56 13.02 -16.66 -3.47
N VAL A 57 11.99 -16.03 -3.99
CA VAL A 57 10.69 -16.69 -4.23
C VAL A 57 10.24 -16.53 -5.68
N PRO A 58 9.70 -17.58 -6.31
CA PRO A 58 9.21 -17.52 -7.67
C PRO A 58 7.84 -16.82 -7.81
N LYS A 59 7.11 -16.68 -6.71
CA LYS A 59 5.77 -16.05 -6.62
C LYS A 59 5.60 -15.42 -5.25
N SER A 60 4.97 -14.25 -5.18
CA SER A 60 4.74 -13.49 -3.94
C SER A 60 4.04 -14.31 -2.84
N ARG A 61 3.12 -15.21 -3.20
CA ARG A 61 2.43 -16.10 -2.24
C ARG A 61 3.37 -17.00 -1.41
N LYS A 62 4.63 -17.12 -1.81
CA LYS A 62 5.65 -17.88 -1.05
C LYS A 62 6.44 -17.00 -0.07
N ALA A 63 6.31 -15.68 -0.16
CA ALA A 63 7.04 -14.73 0.67
C ALA A 63 6.74 -14.86 2.17
N PRO A 64 5.50 -15.03 2.65
CA PRO A 64 5.20 -15.13 4.08
C PRO A 64 5.99 -16.22 4.79
N LYS A 65 6.21 -17.38 4.14
CA LYS A 65 7.03 -18.46 4.71
C LYS A 65 8.49 -18.02 4.89
N ARG A 66 9.03 -17.19 3.97
CA ARG A 66 10.42 -16.71 4.03
C ARG A 66 10.59 -15.59 5.04
N VAL A 67 9.59 -14.73 5.17
CA VAL A 67 9.56 -13.72 6.23
C VAL A 67 9.59 -14.40 7.60
N ARG A 68 8.71 -15.38 7.85
CA ARG A 68 8.71 -16.12 9.12
C ARG A 68 10.06 -16.79 9.39
N ALA A 69 10.65 -17.46 8.39
CA ALA A 69 11.97 -18.06 8.53
C ALA A 69 13.06 -17.02 8.83
N ALA A 70 12.96 -15.81 8.29
CA ALA A 70 13.86 -14.70 8.60
C ALA A 70 13.71 -14.26 10.07
N LEU A 71 12.46 -14.09 10.53
CA LEU A 71 12.16 -13.76 11.94
C LEU A 71 12.68 -14.84 12.90
N ASP A 72 12.42 -16.11 12.60
CA ASP A 72 12.89 -17.26 13.38
C ASP A 72 14.44 -17.32 13.42
N SER A 73 15.12 -16.77 12.41
CA SER A 73 16.59 -16.68 12.31
C SER A 73 17.16 -15.41 12.95
N GLY A 74 16.33 -14.60 13.62
CA GLY A 74 16.72 -13.38 14.32
C GLY A 74 16.94 -12.18 13.40
N ALA A 75 16.23 -12.08 12.27
CA ALA A 75 16.32 -10.90 11.40
C ALA A 75 15.86 -9.64 12.15
N GLU A 76 16.68 -8.61 12.14
CA GLU A 76 16.42 -7.29 12.72
C GLU A 76 15.92 -6.28 11.67
N LEU A 77 16.02 -6.63 10.39
CA LEU A 77 15.52 -5.87 9.26
C LEU A 77 15.15 -6.84 8.13
N VAL A 78 13.99 -6.65 7.51
CA VAL A 78 13.58 -7.43 6.33
C VAL A 78 13.47 -6.53 5.11
N LEU A 79 14.34 -6.73 4.13
CA LEU A 79 14.32 -6.05 2.84
C LEU A 79 13.43 -6.80 1.87
N VAL A 80 12.45 -6.12 1.30
CA VAL A 80 11.45 -6.70 0.40
C VAL A 80 11.69 -6.21 -1.02
N TRP A 81 12.18 -7.11 -1.89
CA TRP A 81 12.39 -6.85 -3.31
C TRP A 81 11.19 -7.34 -4.13
N GLY A 82 10.40 -6.42 -4.65
CA GLY A 82 9.23 -6.77 -5.47
C GLY A 82 8.28 -5.61 -5.70
N GLY A 83 7.13 -5.90 -6.30
CA GLY A 83 6.01 -4.97 -6.44
C GLY A 83 4.96 -5.15 -5.33
N ASP A 84 3.82 -4.47 -5.46
CA ASP A 84 2.78 -4.33 -4.43
C ASP A 84 2.32 -5.66 -3.82
N GLY A 85 2.09 -6.68 -4.63
CA GLY A 85 1.70 -8.00 -4.12
C GLY A 85 2.82 -8.73 -3.36
N MET A 86 4.09 -8.35 -3.51
CA MET A 86 5.18 -8.85 -2.69
C MET A 86 5.25 -8.09 -1.37
N VAL A 87 5.14 -6.78 -1.45
CA VAL A 87 5.13 -5.87 -0.30
C VAL A 87 3.97 -6.21 0.63
N GLN A 88 2.75 -6.32 0.10
CA GLN A 88 1.56 -6.69 0.88
C GLN A 88 1.75 -8.00 1.66
N ARG A 89 2.24 -9.04 0.99
CA ARG A 89 2.42 -10.35 1.62
C ARG A 89 3.52 -10.38 2.67
N CYS A 90 4.55 -9.57 2.49
CA CYS A 90 5.59 -9.40 3.50
C CYS A 90 5.10 -8.55 4.67
N ALA A 91 4.37 -7.47 4.41
CA ALA A 91 3.74 -6.63 5.42
C ALA A 91 2.76 -7.43 6.30
N ASP A 92 1.90 -8.25 5.68
CA ASP A 92 0.98 -9.14 6.41
C ASP A 92 1.74 -10.13 7.33
N ALA A 93 2.90 -10.64 6.87
CA ALA A 93 3.70 -11.59 7.67
C ALA A 93 4.56 -10.91 8.75
N LEU A 94 4.90 -9.62 8.57
CA LEU A 94 5.65 -8.81 9.52
C LEU A 94 4.76 -8.10 10.54
N ALA A 95 3.46 -8.01 10.27
CA ALA A 95 2.52 -7.29 11.13
C ALA A 95 2.62 -7.73 12.59
N GLY A 96 2.90 -6.78 13.49
CA GLY A 96 3.06 -7.01 14.92
C GLY A 96 4.38 -7.67 15.35
N SER A 97 5.33 -7.89 14.45
CA SER A 97 6.63 -8.48 14.79
C SER A 97 7.61 -7.48 15.42
N GLY A 98 7.40 -6.18 15.24
CA GLY A 98 8.35 -5.13 15.60
C GLY A 98 9.58 -5.03 14.71
N VAL A 99 9.79 -6.00 13.78
CA VAL A 99 10.92 -5.98 12.85
C VAL A 99 10.61 -5.05 11.68
N PRO A 100 11.46 -4.05 11.41
CA PRO A 100 11.24 -3.10 10.34
C PRO A 100 11.34 -3.73 8.95
N MET A 101 10.56 -3.18 8.02
CA MET A 101 10.54 -3.53 6.62
C MET A 101 11.19 -2.44 5.77
N GLY A 102 12.22 -2.78 5.01
CA GLY A 102 12.75 -1.94 3.93
C GLY A 102 12.13 -2.35 2.60
N ILE A 103 11.63 -1.39 1.83
CA ILE A 103 11.01 -1.65 0.53
C ILE A 103 12.00 -1.34 -0.59
N LEU A 104 12.23 -2.32 -1.46
CA LEU A 104 13.02 -2.21 -2.68
C LEU A 104 12.06 -2.37 -3.88
N PRO A 105 11.57 -1.24 -4.45
CA PRO A 105 10.43 -1.23 -5.37
C PRO A 105 10.78 -1.75 -6.75
N ALA A 106 10.57 -3.04 -6.99
CA ALA A 106 10.85 -3.73 -8.25
C ALA A 106 9.58 -4.11 -9.03
N GLY A 107 8.45 -3.49 -8.73
CA GLY A 107 7.17 -3.65 -9.41
C GLY A 107 6.93 -2.58 -10.46
N THR A 108 5.71 -2.55 -11.00
CA THR A 108 5.29 -1.53 -11.96
C THR A 108 4.69 -0.31 -11.27
N ALA A 109 3.74 -0.49 -10.36
CA ALA A 109 3.06 0.61 -9.66
C ALA A 109 3.76 1.00 -8.34
N ASN A 110 4.18 0.02 -7.54
CA ASN A 110 4.87 0.21 -6.26
C ASN A 110 4.15 1.21 -5.34
N LEU A 111 2.82 1.07 -5.23
CA LEU A 111 1.94 2.07 -4.61
C LEU A 111 2.32 2.40 -3.17
N PHE A 112 2.63 1.38 -2.37
CA PHE A 112 3.00 1.63 -0.98
C PHE A 112 4.33 2.39 -0.89
N ALA A 113 5.33 2.03 -1.70
CA ALA A 113 6.59 2.76 -1.75
C ALA A 113 6.40 4.23 -2.19
N VAL A 114 5.60 4.46 -3.24
CA VAL A 114 5.30 5.82 -3.76
C VAL A 114 4.61 6.67 -2.69
N ASN A 115 3.59 6.13 -1.99
CA ASN A 115 2.90 6.86 -0.92
C ASN A 115 3.80 7.16 0.29
N LEU A 116 4.88 6.41 0.48
CA LEU A 116 5.85 6.62 1.54
C LEU A 116 7.07 7.46 1.08
N GLY A 117 7.08 7.95 -0.16
CA GLY A 117 8.19 8.73 -0.70
C GLY A 117 9.45 7.91 -1.02
N ILE A 118 9.35 6.57 -1.09
CA ILE A 118 10.48 5.71 -1.43
C ILE A 118 10.65 5.68 -2.96
N PRO A 119 11.77 6.18 -3.50
CA PRO A 119 11.97 6.30 -4.94
C PRO A 119 12.21 4.95 -5.63
N VAL A 120 11.90 4.92 -6.93
CA VAL A 120 12.25 3.79 -7.81
C VAL A 120 13.69 4.00 -8.31
N ASP A 121 14.63 3.95 -7.37
CA ASP A 121 16.07 4.04 -7.57
C ASP A 121 16.75 3.08 -6.60
N LEU A 122 17.59 2.16 -7.09
CA LEU A 122 18.12 1.09 -6.24
C LEU A 122 19.11 1.59 -5.19
N PRO A 123 20.10 2.43 -5.51
CA PRO A 123 21.00 3.02 -4.52
C PRO A 123 20.25 3.70 -3.40
N GLU A 124 19.29 4.54 -3.74
CA GLU A 124 18.54 5.35 -2.79
C GLU A 124 17.57 4.50 -1.96
N ALA A 125 16.86 3.54 -2.57
CA ALA A 125 16.01 2.62 -1.84
C ALA A 125 16.82 1.77 -0.82
N VAL A 126 18.05 1.37 -1.16
CA VAL A 126 18.94 0.68 -0.23
C VAL A 126 19.38 1.62 0.89
N ARG A 127 19.76 2.87 0.59
CA ARG A 127 20.11 3.89 1.60
C ARG A 127 18.97 4.08 2.60
N ILE A 128 17.76 4.29 2.11
CA ILE A 128 16.56 4.46 2.94
C ILE A 128 16.29 3.21 3.77
N ALA A 129 16.40 2.02 3.18
CA ALA A 129 16.14 0.77 3.88
C ALA A 129 17.12 0.53 5.04
N LEU A 130 18.39 0.92 4.89
CA LEU A 130 19.42 0.75 5.91
C LEU A 130 19.44 1.90 6.93
N HIS A 131 19.33 3.15 6.47
CA HIS A 131 19.61 4.35 7.26
C HIS A 131 18.41 5.28 7.45
N GLY A 132 17.32 5.12 6.69
CA GLY A 132 16.13 5.94 6.80
C GLY A 132 15.42 5.77 8.15
N ARG A 133 14.56 6.74 8.47
CA ARG A 133 13.79 6.71 9.72
C ARG A 133 12.85 5.51 9.80
N ARG A 134 12.64 5.00 10.98
CA ARG A 134 11.67 3.93 11.27
C ARG A 134 10.33 4.57 11.59
N ARG A 135 9.32 4.35 10.72
CA ARG A 135 7.94 4.82 10.96
C ARG A 135 7.07 3.63 11.31
N GLU A 136 6.33 3.76 12.40
CA GLU A 136 5.24 2.85 12.72
C GLU A 136 4.03 3.25 11.90
N LEU A 137 3.51 2.32 11.12
CA LEU A 137 2.39 2.53 10.22
C LEU A 137 1.25 1.59 10.55
N ASP A 138 0.05 2.08 10.32
CA ASP A 138 -1.17 1.30 10.43
C ASP A 138 -1.31 0.38 9.22
N LEU A 139 -1.95 -0.76 9.42
CA LEU A 139 -2.42 -1.61 8.34
C LEU A 139 -3.93 -1.75 8.43
N GLY A 140 -4.59 -1.76 7.30
CA GLY A 140 -5.95 -2.25 7.24
C GLY A 140 -5.98 -3.78 7.33
N ARG A 141 -7.01 -4.34 7.98
CA ARG A 141 -7.21 -5.79 8.05
C ARG A 141 -8.61 -6.16 7.61
N ILE A 142 -8.74 -7.03 6.63
CA ILE A 142 -10.01 -7.50 6.10
C ILE A 142 -10.09 -9.04 6.18
N ASN A 143 -11.12 -9.56 6.86
CA ASN A 143 -11.34 -11.00 7.04
C ASN A 143 -10.11 -11.78 7.53
N GLY A 144 -9.19 -11.13 8.25
CA GLY A 144 -8.01 -11.75 8.84
C GLY A 144 -6.69 -11.49 8.13
N GLU A 145 -6.67 -10.97 6.90
CA GLU A 145 -5.47 -10.63 6.12
C GLU A 145 -5.24 -9.11 6.10
N HIS A 146 -3.99 -8.66 6.20
CA HIS A 146 -3.65 -7.24 6.20
C HIS A 146 -3.45 -6.70 4.77
N PHE A 147 -3.76 -5.41 4.60
CA PHE A 147 -3.43 -4.62 3.43
C PHE A 147 -2.74 -3.32 3.84
N ALA A 148 -1.84 -2.85 3.00
CA ALA A 148 -1.03 -1.67 3.27
C ALA A 148 -1.50 -0.42 2.53
N VAL A 149 -2.08 -0.60 1.35
CA VAL A 149 -2.52 0.49 0.46
C VAL A 149 -4.03 0.62 0.49
N MET A 150 -4.72 -0.38 -0.05
CA MET A 150 -6.16 -0.33 -0.25
C MET A 150 -6.76 -1.74 -0.36
N ALA A 151 -7.99 -1.87 0.11
CA ALA A 151 -8.83 -3.03 -0.16
C ALA A 151 -10.17 -2.59 -0.71
N GLY A 152 -10.88 -3.49 -1.39
CA GLY A 152 -12.20 -3.16 -1.91
C GLY A 152 -12.99 -4.37 -2.37
N ALA A 153 -14.27 -4.12 -2.68
CA ALA A 153 -15.18 -5.11 -3.26
C ALA A 153 -16.04 -4.49 -4.34
N GLY A 154 -16.41 -5.30 -5.35
CA GLY A 154 -17.24 -4.85 -6.47
C GLY A 154 -16.44 -4.42 -7.69
N PHE A 155 -15.11 -4.41 -7.63
CA PHE A 155 -14.25 -4.28 -8.81
C PHE A 155 -14.05 -5.65 -9.45
N ASP A 156 -14.07 -5.68 -10.78
CA ASP A 156 -13.58 -6.87 -11.47
C ASP A 156 -12.05 -6.90 -11.28
N GLY A 157 -11.53 -7.98 -10.68
CA GLY A 157 -10.10 -8.10 -10.35
C GLY A 157 -9.15 -8.00 -11.55
N ASP A 158 -9.70 -7.95 -12.76
CA ASP A 158 -8.97 -7.68 -14.00
C ASP A 158 -8.71 -6.18 -14.24
N LEU A 159 -9.48 -5.28 -13.60
CA LEU A 159 -9.32 -3.82 -13.72
C LEU A 159 -7.90 -3.37 -13.32
N ILE A 160 -7.43 -3.83 -12.18
CA ILE A 160 -6.11 -3.45 -11.65
C ILE A 160 -4.99 -4.14 -12.41
N ARG A 161 -5.21 -5.37 -12.87
CA ARG A 161 -4.26 -6.11 -13.72
C ARG A 161 -4.05 -5.50 -15.09
N ASP A 162 -5.11 -5.05 -15.73
CA ASP A 162 -5.07 -4.54 -17.10
C ASP A 162 -4.62 -3.07 -17.15
N ALA A 163 -4.92 -2.27 -16.12
CA ALA A 163 -4.33 -0.96 -15.94
C ALA A 163 -2.79 -1.03 -15.89
N ASP A 164 -2.25 -2.04 -15.20
CA ASP A 164 -0.80 -2.26 -15.05
C ASP A 164 -0.12 -2.65 -16.38
N ARG A 165 -0.83 -3.29 -17.32
CA ARG A 165 -0.28 -3.69 -18.62
C ARG A 165 -0.36 -2.61 -19.70
N GLN A 166 -1.37 -1.76 -19.68
CA GLN A 166 -1.61 -0.74 -20.71
C GLN A 166 -0.96 0.61 -20.42
N LEU A 167 -0.63 0.90 -19.15
CA LEU A 167 0.02 2.15 -18.73
C LEU A 167 1.50 2.30 -19.15
N LYS A 168 2.08 1.33 -19.85
CA LYS A 168 3.42 1.46 -20.46
C LYS A 168 3.51 2.48 -21.60
N GLY A 169 2.44 3.19 -21.92
CA GLY A 169 2.38 4.19 -22.97
C GLY A 169 1.95 5.56 -22.46
N ARG A 170 2.30 6.58 -23.19
CA ARG A 170 2.20 8.05 -23.01
C ARG A 170 0.84 8.65 -22.56
N PHE A 171 -0.14 7.88 -22.11
CA PHE A 171 -1.52 8.36 -21.90
C PHE A 171 -1.96 8.50 -20.41
N GLY A 172 -1.08 8.31 -19.45
CA GLY A 172 -1.27 8.68 -18.05
C GLY A 172 -2.69 8.47 -17.47
N ARG A 173 -3.22 9.49 -16.81
CA ARG A 173 -4.53 9.49 -16.13
C ARG A 173 -5.72 9.12 -17.04
N ILE A 174 -5.67 9.48 -18.32
CA ILE A 174 -6.77 9.22 -19.28
C ILE A 174 -6.87 7.73 -19.60
N ALA A 175 -5.75 7.02 -19.73
CA ALA A 175 -5.74 5.57 -19.95
C ALA A 175 -6.33 4.81 -18.75
N TYR A 176 -6.09 5.28 -17.53
CA TYR A 176 -6.68 4.71 -16.32
C TYR A 176 -8.22 4.86 -16.31
N VAL A 177 -8.71 6.04 -16.61
CA VAL A 177 -10.16 6.30 -16.75
C VAL A 177 -10.79 5.37 -17.79
N TRP A 178 -10.13 5.19 -18.94
CA TRP A 178 -10.61 4.33 -20.04
C TRP A 178 -10.61 2.84 -19.65
N THR A 179 -9.58 2.38 -18.97
CA THR A 179 -9.50 0.99 -18.48
C THR A 179 -10.54 0.75 -17.39
N GLY A 180 -10.73 1.73 -16.50
CA GLY A 180 -11.78 1.72 -15.49
C GLY A 180 -13.16 1.52 -16.10
N LEU A 181 -13.52 2.30 -17.12
CA LEU A 181 -14.80 2.22 -17.80
C LEU A 181 -15.10 0.87 -18.46
N ARG A 182 -14.08 0.16 -18.95
CA ARG A 182 -14.24 -1.15 -19.58
C ARG A 182 -14.59 -2.27 -18.61
N HIS A 183 -14.14 -2.16 -17.36
CA HIS A 183 -14.23 -3.21 -16.35
C HIS A 183 -15.30 -2.94 -15.28
N VAL A 184 -15.91 -1.77 -15.30
CA VAL A 184 -16.99 -1.42 -14.39
C VAL A 184 -18.34 -1.89 -14.96
N ARG A 185 -18.49 -3.19 -15.11
CA ARG A 185 -19.78 -3.84 -15.37
C ARG A 185 -20.38 -4.47 -14.11
N GLY A 186 -19.92 -4.03 -12.93
CA GLY A 186 -20.42 -4.54 -11.67
C GLY A 186 -21.89 -4.17 -11.49
N GLU A 187 -22.76 -5.18 -11.43
CA GLU A 187 -24.14 -4.98 -11.01
C GLU A 187 -24.16 -4.32 -9.62
N CYS A 188 -24.97 -3.27 -9.47
CA CYS A 188 -25.25 -2.72 -8.16
C CYS A 188 -25.93 -3.78 -7.30
N VAL A 189 -25.53 -3.87 -6.06
CA VAL A 189 -26.07 -4.83 -5.09
C VAL A 189 -26.37 -4.09 -3.80
N ARG A 190 -27.54 -4.35 -3.22
CA ARG A 190 -27.86 -3.77 -1.92
C ARG A 190 -26.76 -4.08 -0.92
N THR A 191 -26.20 -3.01 -0.38
CA THR A 191 -25.01 -3.01 0.47
C THR A 191 -25.31 -2.24 1.74
N ARG A 192 -25.07 -2.87 2.87
CA ARG A 192 -25.20 -2.24 4.19
C ARG A 192 -23.85 -2.09 4.81
N ILE A 193 -23.49 -0.87 5.20
CA ILE A 193 -22.21 -0.54 5.81
C ILE A 193 -22.44 0.10 7.17
N ARG A 194 -21.77 -0.47 8.18
CA ARG A 194 -21.69 0.11 9.51
C ARG A 194 -20.24 0.55 9.77
N VAL A 195 -20.09 1.74 10.30
CA VAL A 195 -18.80 2.33 10.66
C VAL A 195 -18.82 2.61 12.15
N ASP A 196 -17.87 2.04 12.88
CA ASP A 196 -17.70 2.18 14.33
C ASP A 196 -18.99 1.91 15.15
N GLY A 197 -19.80 0.97 14.66
CA GLY A 197 -21.04 0.56 15.30
C GLY A 197 -22.28 1.30 14.83
N ALA A 198 -22.17 2.44 14.14
CA ALA A 198 -23.29 3.19 13.57
C ALA A 198 -23.60 2.75 12.13
N ASP A 199 -24.87 2.74 11.76
CA ASP A 199 -25.29 2.53 10.38
C ASP A 199 -24.93 3.78 9.56
N TRP A 200 -24.20 3.59 8.47
CA TRP A 200 -23.72 4.69 7.63
C TRP A 200 -24.31 4.67 6.22
N PHE A 201 -24.47 3.47 5.65
CA PHE A 201 -24.97 3.31 4.29
C PHE A 201 -25.88 2.08 4.20
N ASP A 202 -27.05 2.22 3.56
CA ASP A 202 -27.96 1.11 3.23
C ASP A 202 -28.67 1.41 1.91
N ASP A 203 -28.01 1.10 0.80
CA ASP A 203 -28.54 1.31 -0.55
C ASP A 203 -27.83 0.37 -1.55
N GLU A 204 -28.16 0.50 -2.84
CA GLU A 204 -27.46 -0.18 -3.92
C GLU A 204 -26.08 0.44 -4.14
N ALA A 205 -25.04 -0.40 -4.20
CA ALA A 205 -23.68 0.02 -4.47
C ALA A 205 -23.01 -0.87 -5.51
N SER A 206 -22.27 -0.25 -6.41
CA SER A 206 -21.42 -0.94 -7.38
C SER A 206 -20.12 -1.41 -6.75
N CYS A 207 -19.52 -0.59 -5.87
CA CYS A 207 -18.29 -0.96 -5.18
C CYS A 207 -18.15 -0.28 -3.80
N VAL A 208 -17.29 -0.87 -2.99
CA VAL A 208 -16.84 -0.33 -1.69
C VAL A 208 -15.31 -0.39 -1.67
N LEU A 209 -14.67 0.70 -1.20
CA LEU A 209 -13.22 0.83 -1.03
C LEU A 209 -12.86 1.13 0.41
N PHE A 210 -11.69 0.66 0.83
CA PHE A 210 -11.07 0.95 2.12
C PHE A 210 -9.64 1.41 1.85
N GLY A 211 -9.33 2.67 2.13
CA GLY A 211 -8.01 3.28 1.93
C GLY A 211 -7.23 3.38 3.23
N ASN A 212 -5.98 2.98 3.18
CA ASN A 212 -4.98 3.22 4.23
C ASN A 212 -3.99 4.32 3.80
N VAL A 213 -3.88 4.56 2.49
CA VAL A 213 -3.10 5.65 1.89
C VAL A 213 -3.92 6.33 0.81
N GLY A 214 -3.57 7.59 0.50
CA GLY A 214 -4.41 8.46 -0.33
C GLY A 214 -4.32 8.19 -1.84
N THR A 215 -3.17 7.76 -2.34
CA THR A 215 -2.90 7.74 -3.78
C THR A 215 -2.94 6.32 -4.35
N ILE A 216 -3.62 6.18 -5.48
CA ILE A 216 -3.66 4.94 -6.27
C ILE A 216 -2.79 5.06 -7.54
N THR A 217 -2.79 4.02 -8.36
CA THR A 217 -2.02 3.94 -9.61
C THR A 217 -2.11 5.22 -10.46
N GLY A 218 -0.96 5.69 -10.92
CA GLY A 218 -0.87 6.90 -11.75
C GLY A 218 -0.91 8.22 -10.96
N GLY A 219 -0.75 8.19 -9.64
CA GLY A 219 -0.76 9.38 -8.80
C GLY A 219 -2.15 10.01 -8.65
N ILE A 220 -3.22 9.24 -8.89
CA ILE A 220 -4.59 9.69 -8.74
C ILE A 220 -4.97 9.62 -7.26
N PRO A 221 -5.41 10.71 -6.64
CA PRO A 221 -5.92 10.68 -5.29
C PRO A 221 -7.27 9.93 -5.26
N ALA A 222 -7.34 8.85 -4.47
CA ALA A 222 -8.59 8.15 -4.21
C ALA A 222 -9.25 8.70 -2.93
N PHE A 223 -8.40 9.06 -1.96
CA PHE A 223 -8.79 9.65 -0.69
C PHE A 223 -7.76 10.74 -0.34
N ASP A 224 -8.20 11.98 -0.31
CA ASP A 224 -7.30 13.13 -0.14
C ASP A 224 -6.65 13.19 1.25
N ASP A 225 -7.36 12.70 2.29
CA ASP A 225 -6.93 12.78 3.70
C ASP A 225 -6.37 11.48 4.27
N ALA A 226 -6.29 10.40 3.49
CA ALA A 226 -5.83 9.11 4.01
C ALA A 226 -4.36 9.13 4.44
N ARG A 227 -4.11 8.77 5.70
CA ARG A 227 -2.78 8.70 6.31
C ARG A 227 -2.57 7.34 6.95
N PRO A 228 -1.44 6.68 6.70
CA PRO A 228 -1.20 5.34 7.23
C PRO A 228 -0.71 5.32 8.68
N ASP A 229 -0.88 6.40 9.44
CA ASP A 229 -0.40 6.57 10.83
C ASP A 229 -1.36 7.38 11.72
N ASP A 230 -2.66 7.44 11.36
CA ASP A 230 -3.66 8.23 12.10
C ASP A 230 -4.73 7.38 12.82
N GLY A 231 -4.59 6.06 12.77
CA GLY A 231 -5.47 5.12 13.46
C GLY A 231 -6.85 4.95 12.82
N ALA A 232 -7.04 5.31 11.55
CA ALA A 232 -8.30 5.17 10.83
C ALA A 232 -8.12 4.68 9.39
N LEU A 233 -9.19 4.23 8.76
CA LEU A 233 -9.27 3.92 7.34
C LEU A 233 -10.31 4.82 6.69
N GLU A 234 -10.01 5.26 5.48
CA GLU A 234 -11.02 5.88 4.62
C GLU A 234 -11.96 4.81 4.05
N VAL A 235 -13.23 5.13 3.96
CA VAL A 235 -14.28 4.24 3.46
C VAL A 235 -15.03 4.94 2.36
N GLY A 236 -14.88 4.47 1.14
CA GLY A 236 -15.61 4.99 -0.02
C GLY A 236 -16.65 3.98 -0.51
N VAL A 237 -17.84 4.46 -0.86
CA VAL A 237 -18.86 3.68 -1.55
C VAL A 237 -19.26 4.39 -2.84
N SER A 238 -19.41 3.64 -3.93
CA SER A 238 -19.92 4.17 -5.19
C SER A 238 -21.26 3.55 -5.53
N THR A 239 -22.22 4.41 -5.88
CA THR A 239 -23.53 4.05 -6.42
C THR A 239 -23.59 4.22 -7.94
N ALA A 240 -22.47 4.60 -8.59
CA ALA A 240 -22.40 4.78 -10.03
C ALA A 240 -22.82 3.51 -10.76
N SER A 241 -23.78 3.63 -11.66
CA SER A 241 -24.30 2.55 -12.48
C SER A 241 -24.15 2.90 -13.95
N GLY A 242 -23.50 1.98 -14.72
CA GLY A 242 -23.29 2.21 -16.14
C GLY A 242 -22.13 3.16 -16.49
N ALA A 243 -21.85 3.26 -17.80
CA ALA A 243 -20.64 3.91 -18.30
C ALA A 243 -20.61 5.43 -18.08
N VAL A 244 -21.75 6.10 -18.09
CA VAL A 244 -21.85 7.58 -17.98
C VAL A 244 -21.55 8.02 -16.56
N ASP A 245 -22.13 7.37 -15.54
CA ASP A 245 -21.91 7.70 -14.13
C ASP A 245 -20.46 7.44 -13.74
N TRP A 246 -19.90 6.35 -14.24
CA TRP A 246 -18.50 6.02 -14.02
C TRP A 246 -17.56 6.99 -14.73
N ALA A 247 -17.86 7.42 -15.97
CA ALA A 247 -17.07 8.42 -16.65
C ALA A 247 -17.03 9.75 -15.86
N ARG A 248 -18.18 10.17 -15.32
CA ARG A 248 -18.27 11.36 -14.46
C ARG A 248 -17.49 11.18 -13.15
N THR A 249 -17.61 10.04 -12.50
CA THR A 249 -16.92 9.73 -11.25
C THR A 249 -15.40 9.70 -11.44
N LEU A 250 -14.92 8.95 -12.43
CA LEU A 250 -13.50 8.84 -12.73
C LEU A 250 -12.90 10.17 -13.23
N GLY A 251 -13.67 10.95 -14.02
CA GLY A 251 -13.26 12.29 -14.44
C GLY A 251 -13.04 13.24 -13.26
N ARG A 252 -13.93 13.21 -12.24
CA ARG A 252 -13.75 13.98 -11.01
C ARG A 252 -12.59 13.49 -10.16
N MET A 253 -12.43 12.17 -10.01
CA MET A 253 -11.26 11.59 -9.33
C MET A 253 -9.93 12.03 -10.00
N ALA A 254 -9.85 12.00 -11.32
CA ALA A 254 -8.66 12.43 -12.06
C ALA A 254 -8.38 13.93 -11.90
N ALA A 255 -9.42 14.75 -11.61
CA ALA A 255 -9.30 16.16 -11.30
C ALA A 255 -9.04 16.45 -9.80
N GLY A 256 -8.88 15.42 -8.95
CA GLY A 256 -8.72 15.60 -7.50
C GLY A 256 -10.00 16.06 -6.79
N ARG A 257 -11.19 15.68 -7.31
CA ARG A 257 -12.50 16.09 -6.82
C ARG A 257 -13.42 14.90 -6.61
N SER A 258 -12.87 13.82 -6.07
CA SER A 258 -13.60 12.56 -5.84
C SER A 258 -14.85 12.74 -4.98
N GLU A 259 -14.78 13.59 -3.96
CA GLU A 259 -15.86 13.90 -3.03
C GLU A 259 -17.01 14.69 -3.67
N GLU A 260 -16.76 15.45 -4.74
CA GLU A 260 -17.79 16.18 -5.48
C GLU A 260 -18.65 15.27 -6.38
N SER A 261 -18.37 13.97 -6.46
CA SER A 261 -19.17 13.06 -7.27
C SER A 261 -20.49 12.75 -6.55
N PRO A 262 -21.66 12.94 -7.19
CA PRO A 262 -22.94 12.60 -6.59
C PRO A 262 -23.11 11.09 -6.38
N PHE A 263 -22.26 10.29 -6.98
CA PHE A 263 -22.26 8.82 -6.91
C PHE A 263 -21.28 8.27 -5.88
N VAL A 264 -20.52 9.12 -5.18
CA VAL A 264 -19.51 8.70 -4.22
C VAL A 264 -19.88 9.27 -2.85
N ARG A 265 -19.81 8.41 -1.83
CA ARG A 265 -19.84 8.83 -0.43
C ARG A 265 -18.58 8.36 0.25
N ILE A 266 -17.96 9.22 1.03
CA ILE A 266 -16.73 8.95 1.77
C ILE A 266 -16.99 9.19 3.25
N THR A 267 -16.39 8.38 4.07
CA THR A 267 -16.29 8.53 5.52
C THR A 267 -15.03 7.87 6.01
N ARG A 268 -14.72 7.98 7.28
CA ARG A 268 -13.58 7.31 7.90
C ARG A 268 -14.00 6.60 9.18
N GLY A 269 -13.27 5.55 9.55
CA GLY A 269 -13.54 4.81 10.75
C GLY A 269 -12.50 3.76 11.08
N ARG A 270 -12.64 3.16 12.27
CA ARG A 270 -11.71 2.16 12.80
C ARG A 270 -12.19 0.73 12.59
N LYS A 271 -13.50 0.53 12.65
CA LYS A 271 -14.13 -0.79 12.48
C LYS A 271 -15.29 -0.68 11.52
N ILE A 272 -15.19 -1.37 10.40
CA ILE A 272 -16.18 -1.33 9.34
C ILE A 272 -16.74 -2.73 9.13
N SER A 273 -18.05 -2.86 9.04
CA SER A 273 -18.70 -4.08 8.62
C SER A 273 -19.55 -3.82 7.39
N VAL A 274 -19.33 -4.63 6.35
CA VAL A 274 -20.08 -4.56 5.10
C VAL A 274 -20.85 -5.85 4.90
N ARG A 275 -22.11 -5.73 4.47
CA ARG A 275 -22.97 -6.85 4.09
C ARG A 275 -23.54 -6.60 2.71
N PHE A 276 -23.34 -7.54 1.80
CA PHE A 276 -23.89 -7.55 0.47
C PHE A 276 -25.04 -8.57 0.38
N ASP A 277 -26.08 -8.26 -0.35
CA ASP A 277 -27.18 -9.22 -0.57
C ASP A 277 -26.76 -10.31 -1.57
N ALA A 278 -25.82 -10.04 -2.48
CA ALA A 278 -25.16 -11.04 -3.33
C ALA A 278 -23.63 -11.06 -3.09
N PRO A 279 -22.95 -12.22 -3.31
CA PRO A 279 -21.50 -12.27 -3.09
C PRO A 279 -20.73 -11.38 -4.07
N LYS A 280 -19.86 -10.51 -3.56
CA LYS A 280 -18.94 -9.67 -4.34
C LYS A 280 -17.52 -10.19 -4.26
N THR A 281 -16.79 -10.13 -5.37
CA THR A 281 -15.34 -10.32 -5.37
C THR A 281 -14.68 -9.19 -4.58
N TYR A 282 -13.71 -9.53 -3.74
CA TYR A 282 -12.93 -8.53 -3.01
C TYR A 282 -11.43 -8.73 -3.23
N GLU A 283 -10.68 -7.68 -3.01
CA GLU A 283 -9.25 -7.63 -3.26
C GLU A 283 -8.51 -6.84 -2.17
N LEU A 284 -7.22 -7.12 -2.03
CA LEU A 284 -6.28 -6.42 -1.17
C LEU A 284 -5.04 -6.07 -1.99
N ASP A 285 -4.67 -4.79 -1.99
CA ASP A 285 -3.49 -4.24 -2.68
C ASP A 285 -3.35 -4.80 -4.12
N GLY A 286 -4.46 -4.80 -4.87
CA GLY A 286 -4.54 -5.30 -6.24
C GLY A 286 -4.54 -6.83 -6.41
N GLY A 287 -4.65 -7.58 -5.32
CA GLY A 287 -4.74 -9.02 -5.34
C GLY A 287 -6.12 -9.56 -5.01
N ALA A 288 -6.81 -10.19 -5.97
CA ALA A 288 -8.10 -10.82 -5.75
C ALA A 288 -8.04 -11.95 -4.70
N ARG A 289 -9.09 -12.04 -3.87
CA ARG A 289 -9.19 -13.02 -2.78
C ARG A 289 -10.35 -14.01 -2.95
N GLY A 290 -11.35 -13.68 -3.67
CA GLY A 290 -12.55 -14.50 -3.86
C GLY A 290 -13.82 -13.71 -3.60
N LYS A 291 -14.95 -14.40 -3.48
CA LYS A 291 -16.27 -13.79 -3.27
C LYS A 291 -16.69 -13.87 -1.80
N ALA A 292 -17.26 -12.79 -1.29
CA ALA A 292 -17.80 -12.73 0.06
C ALA A 292 -19.12 -11.95 0.10
N LYS A 293 -20.04 -12.36 0.99
CA LYS A 293 -21.25 -11.60 1.33
C LYS A 293 -21.03 -10.65 2.52
N ARG A 294 -19.94 -10.83 3.26
CA ARG A 294 -19.63 -10.03 4.45
C ARG A 294 -18.15 -9.72 4.49
N LEU A 295 -17.82 -8.47 4.75
CA LEU A 295 -16.46 -8.03 5.01
C LEU A 295 -16.40 -7.43 6.41
N LYS A 296 -15.44 -7.90 7.20
CA LYS A 296 -15.07 -7.31 8.49
C LYS A 296 -13.73 -6.62 8.29
N VAL A 297 -13.75 -5.30 8.32
CA VAL A 297 -12.58 -4.46 8.09
C VAL A 297 -12.27 -3.69 9.37
N LYS A 298 -10.99 -3.54 9.68
CA LYS A 298 -10.54 -2.70 10.78
C LYS A 298 -9.15 -2.15 10.48
N VAL A 299 -8.82 -1.01 11.05
CA VAL A 299 -7.45 -0.55 11.18
C VAL A 299 -6.74 -1.34 12.29
N VAL A 300 -5.47 -1.59 12.12
CA VAL A 300 -4.56 -2.14 13.14
C VAL A 300 -3.44 -1.12 13.33
N PRO A 301 -3.56 -0.24 14.34
CA PRO A 301 -2.60 0.84 14.55
C PRO A 301 -1.19 0.32 14.85
N GLY A 302 -0.18 1.00 14.29
CA GLY A 302 1.23 0.69 14.51
C GLY A 302 1.63 -0.73 14.12
N ALA A 303 0.88 -1.37 13.22
CA ALA A 303 1.05 -2.79 12.92
C ALA A 303 2.35 -3.11 12.19
N LEU A 304 2.95 -2.14 11.50
CA LEU A 304 4.15 -2.35 10.69
C LEU A 304 5.13 -1.19 10.86
N THR A 305 6.38 -1.52 11.17
CA THR A 305 7.47 -0.54 11.08
C THR A 305 8.08 -0.57 9.68
N VAL A 306 8.19 0.59 9.03
CA VAL A 306 8.77 0.73 7.68
C VAL A 306 9.92 1.73 7.68
N CYS A 307 10.96 1.41 6.90
CA CYS A 307 12.06 2.32 6.65
C CYS A 307 11.63 3.37 5.60
N CYS A 308 11.59 4.62 5.97
CA CYS A 308 11.13 5.74 5.15
C CYS A 308 12.24 6.80 4.97
N PRO A 309 12.18 7.63 3.91
CA PRO A 309 13.07 8.78 3.81
C PRO A 309 12.87 9.75 4.98
N ASP A 310 13.86 10.57 5.25
CA ASP A 310 13.73 11.66 6.20
C ASP A 310 12.86 12.79 5.62
N PRO A 311 12.18 13.59 6.47
CA PRO A 311 11.29 14.65 6.00
C PRO A 311 11.98 15.77 5.18
N ALA A 312 13.30 15.82 5.20
CA ALA A 312 14.12 16.81 4.51
C ALA A 312 14.74 16.31 3.18
N ASP A 313 14.54 15.04 2.85
CA ASP A 313 14.91 14.44 1.58
C ASP A 313 13.68 14.46 0.62
#